data_9a3f915d0bf5b769df3cd34f550d4938
#
_entry.id   9a3f915d0bf5b769df3cd34f550d4938
#
_cell.length_a   1.000
_cell.length_b   1.000
_cell.length_c   1.000
_cell.angle_alpha   90.00
_cell.angle_beta   90.00
_cell.angle_gamma   90.00
#
_symmetry.space_group_name_H-M   'P 1'
#
loop_
_entity.id
_entity.type
_entity.pdbx_description
1 polymer ?
#
loop_
_entity_poly.entity_id
_entity_poly.type
_entity_poly.pdbx_seq_one_letter_code
_entity_poly.pdbx_strand_id
1 'polypeptide(L)'
;IWGAGWQIQHFGVEQYYLHRAWPELFPREPMLHALNFILGCHPGPNTASFVSGVGAKSVTQAYGFNRADRAHLPGGSVSGTALIRPDFPELLEWPYLWQQTEYVLGGGTTDYLFLVLAADRLLNSPLR
;
A
#
# COMPACT_ATOMS: atom_id res chain seq x y z
N ILE A 1 1.34 -11.84 -10.21
CA ILE A 1 0.19 -10.89 -10.25
C ILE A 1 0.73 -9.48 -10.05
N TRP A 2 0.55 -8.63 -11.03
CA TRP A 2 0.94 -7.23 -10.96
C TRP A 2 -0.11 -6.40 -10.20
N GLY A 3 0.34 -5.40 -9.46
CA GLY A 3 -0.57 -4.42 -8.85
C GLY A 3 -1.19 -4.84 -7.52
N ALA A 4 -0.61 -5.81 -6.80
CA ALA A 4 -1.14 -6.24 -5.50
C ALA A 4 -1.26 -5.07 -4.51
N GLY A 5 -0.23 -4.23 -4.42
CA GLY A 5 -0.26 -3.05 -3.56
C GLY A 5 -1.38 -2.09 -3.93
N TRP A 6 -1.57 -1.84 -5.21
CA TRP A 6 -2.65 -1.00 -5.71
C TRP A 6 -4.03 -1.60 -5.40
N GLN A 7 -4.25 -2.86 -5.76
CA GLN A 7 -5.54 -3.53 -5.57
C GLN A 7 -5.96 -3.61 -4.10
N ILE A 8 -5.01 -3.87 -3.21
CA ILE A 8 -5.29 -3.93 -1.77
C ILE A 8 -5.67 -2.54 -1.22
N GLN A 9 -5.03 -1.50 -1.69
CA GLN A 9 -5.42 -0.14 -1.31
C GLN A 9 -6.81 0.22 -1.82
N HIS A 10 -7.12 -0.11 -3.08
CA HIS A 10 -8.44 0.11 -3.64
C HIS A 10 -9.53 -0.63 -2.86
N PHE A 11 -9.29 -1.89 -2.52
CA PHE A 11 -10.15 -2.65 -1.61
C PHE A 11 -10.34 -1.92 -0.28
N GLY A 12 -9.28 -1.38 0.32
CA GLY A 12 -9.37 -0.61 1.55
C GLY A 12 -10.27 0.62 1.44
N VAL A 13 -10.20 1.34 0.30
CA VAL A 13 -11.07 2.48 0.02
C VAL A 13 -12.55 2.04 -0.07
N GLU A 14 -12.83 0.94 -0.77
CA GLU A 14 -14.18 0.37 -0.84
C GLU A 14 -14.70 0.01 0.56
N GLN A 15 -13.88 -0.65 1.38
CA GLN A 15 -14.25 -1.02 2.76
C GLN A 15 -14.54 0.21 3.62
N TYR A 16 -13.83 1.31 3.43
CA TYR A 16 -14.14 2.57 4.14
C TYR A 16 -15.55 3.07 3.82
N TYR A 17 -15.92 3.10 2.55
CA TYR A 17 -17.25 3.55 2.15
C TYR A 17 -18.36 2.62 2.63
N LEU A 18 -18.14 1.30 2.58
CA LEU A 18 -19.08 0.31 3.11
C LEU A 18 -19.26 0.48 4.62
N HIS A 19 -18.18 0.65 5.37
CA HIS A 19 -18.22 0.93 6.80
C HIS A 19 -18.96 2.24 7.10
N ARG A 20 -18.75 3.29 6.32
CA ARG A 20 -19.44 4.56 6.51
C ARG A 20 -20.94 4.49 6.24
N ALA A 21 -21.36 3.65 5.29
CA ALA A 21 -22.77 3.47 4.94
C ALA A 21 -23.50 2.49 5.86
N TRP A 22 -22.84 1.41 6.26
CA TRP A 22 -23.45 0.32 7.03
C TRP A 22 -22.46 -0.25 8.07
N PRO A 23 -22.14 0.49 9.14
CA PRO A 23 -21.09 0.12 10.11
C PRO A 23 -21.38 -1.18 10.86
N GLU A 24 -22.65 -1.54 11.03
CA GLU A 24 -23.05 -2.81 11.68
C GLU A 24 -22.80 -4.04 10.80
N LEU A 25 -22.74 -3.87 9.49
CA LEU A 25 -22.49 -4.96 8.54
C LEU A 25 -21.04 -5.01 8.08
N PHE A 26 -20.40 -3.86 8.00
CA PHE A 26 -19.04 -3.71 7.52
C PHE A 26 -18.17 -3.05 8.59
N PRO A 27 -17.44 -3.82 9.39
CA PRO A 27 -16.55 -3.29 10.41
C PRO A 27 -15.37 -2.54 9.76
N ARG A 28 -14.69 -1.68 10.52
CA ARG A 28 -13.58 -0.86 10.03
C ARG A 28 -12.27 -1.63 9.82
N GLU A 29 -12.15 -2.80 10.42
CA GLU A 29 -10.92 -3.59 10.47
C GLU A 29 -10.39 -3.98 9.08
N PRO A 30 -11.22 -4.40 8.09
CA PRO A 30 -10.71 -4.71 6.75
C PRO A 30 -10.00 -3.54 6.07
N MET A 31 -10.49 -2.32 6.24
CA MET A 31 -9.81 -1.12 5.74
C MET A 31 -8.46 -0.91 6.44
N LEU A 32 -8.42 -1.04 7.76
CA LEU A 32 -7.18 -0.91 8.53
C LEU A 32 -6.18 -2.01 8.21
N HIS A 33 -6.65 -3.24 7.96
CA HIS A 33 -5.81 -4.34 7.53
C HIS A 33 -5.23 -4.11 6.13
N ALA A 34 -6.00 -3.54 5.21
CA ALA A 34 -5.50 -3.17 3.89
C ALA A 34 -4.37 -2.13 3.99
N LEU A 35 -4.55 -1.09 4.82
CA LEU A 35 -3.51 -0.11 5.08
C LEU A 35 -2.28 -0.73 5.74
N ASN A 36 -2.47 -1.57 6.75
CA ASN A 36 -1.38 -2.25 7.45
C ASN A 36 -0.59 -3.16 6.52
N PHE A 37 -1.27 -3.87 5.60
CA PHE A 37 -0.61 -4.69 4.59
C PHE A 37 0.36 -3.84 3.74
N ILE A 38 -0.09 -2.72 3.26
CA ILE A 38 0.72 -1.78 2.47
C ILE A 38 1.92 -1.26 3.28
N LEU A 39 1.79 -1.11 4.58
CA LEU A 39 2.84 -0.62 5.47
C LEU A 39 3.80 -1.71 5.99
N GLY A 40 3.67 -2.94 5.50
CA GLY A 40 4.58 -4.03 5.78
C GLY A 40 4.03 -5.16 6.67
N CYS A 41 2.76 -5.11 7.07
CA CYS A 41 2.11 -6.20 7.81
C CYS A 41 1.51 -7.25 6.86
N HIS A 42 2.28 -7.69 5.88
CA HIS A 42 1.93 -8.76 4.95
C HIS A 42 2.55 -10.09 5.39
N PRO A 43 2.16 -11.23 4.80
CA PRO A 43 2.72 -12.53 5.16
C PRO A 43 4.23 -12.62 4.94
N GLY A 44 4.91 -13.34 5.84
CA GLY A 44 6.35 -13.58 5.79
C GLY A 44 7.15 -12.68 6.74
N PRO A 45 8.46 -12.91 6.88
CA PRO A 45 9.34 -12.13 7.76
C PRO A 45 9.72 -10.76 7.20
N ASN A 46 9.54 -10.53 5.90
CA ASN A 46 9.84 -9.25 5.28
C ASN A 46 8.77 -8.22 5.65
N THR A 47 9.16 -7.15 6.30
CA THR A 47 8.28 -6.05 6.71
C THR A 47 8.36 -4.84 5.78
N ALA A 48 8.75 -5.06 4.52
CA ALA A 48 8.88 -3.98 3.56
C ALA A 48 7.54 -3.31 3.25
N SER A 49 7.52 -2.00 3.36
CA SER A 49 6.39 -1.19 2.95
C SER A 49 6.37 -1.00 1.43
N PHE A 50 5.17 -0.98 0.87
CA PHE A 50 4.93 -0.61 -0.53
C PHE A 50 5.03 0.91 -0.77
N VAL A 51 5.24 1.68 0.30
CA VAL A 51 5.29 3.15 0.25
C VAL A 51 6.67 3.64 0.59
N SER A 52 7.31 4.34 -0.32
CA SER A 52 8.67 4.87 -0.11
C SER A 52 8.74 5.83 1.08
N GLY A 53 9.68 5.56 1.97
CA GLY A 53 9.92 6.38 3.16
C GLY A 53 8.91 6.21 4.30
N VAL A 54 7.97 5.27 4.19
CA VAL A 54 6.92 5.05 5.19
C VAL A 54 6.86 3.58 5.58
N GLY A 55 6.50 3.31 6.84
CA GLY A 55 6.45 1.95 7.39
C GLY A 55 7.73 1.55 8.11
N ALA A 56 7.74 0.34 8.66
CA ALA A 56 8.86 -0.17 9.44
C ALA A 56 10.14 -0.35 8.59
N LYS A 57 9.99 -0.68 7.33
CA LYS A 57 11.06 -0.87 6.36
C LYS A 57 10.51 -0.56 4.98
N SER A 58 10.88 0.56 4.43
CA SER A 58 10.29 1.00 3.16
C SER A 58 11.07 0.52 1.95
N VAL A 59 10.38 0.42 0.81
CA VAL A 59 11.03 0.43 -0.49
C VAL A 59 11.82 1.73 -0.64
N THR A 60 13.10 1.63 -0.96
CA THR A 60 14.00 2.80 -1.01
C THR A 60 14.19 3.33 -2.42
N GLN A 61 13.95 2.49 -3.40
CA GLN A 61 14.12 2.80 -4.81
C GLN A 61 13.06 2.05 -5.60
N ALA A 62 12.49 2.69 -6.57
CA ALA A 62 11.53 2.08 -7.46
C ALA A 62 11.73 2.56 -8.89
N TYR A 63 11.17 1.82 -9.82
CA TYR A 63 11.13 2.21 -11.21
C TYR A 63 10.24 3.45 -11.35
N GLY A 64 10.80 4.51 -11.88
CA GLY A 64 10.05 5.76 -12.07
C GLY A 64 9.26 5.76 -13.37
N PHE A 65 8.18 6.52 -13.41
CA PHE A 65 7.28 6.65 -14.55
C PHE A 65 7.99 7.02 -15.86
N ASN A 66 9.09 7.74 -15.78
CA ASN A 66 9.88 8.17 -16.95
C ASN A 66 11.13 7.30 -17.17
N ARG A 67 11.10 6.04 -16.78
CA ARG A 67 12.25 5.12 -16.87
C ARG A 67 13.49 5.61 -16.10
N ALA A 68 13.27 6.43 -15.09
CA ALA A 68 14.31 6.80 -14.15
C ALA A 68 14.52 5.61 -13.22
N ASP A 69 15.49 4.78 -13.53
CA ASP A 69 15.88 3.68 -12.66
C ASP A 69 16.18 4.18 -11.26
N ARG A 70 15.71 3.41 -10.28
CA ARG A 70 15.98 3.65 -8.87
C ARG A 70 15.53 5.03 -8.38
N ALA A 71 14.43 5.54 -8.94
CA ALA A 71 13.82 6.75 -8.45
C ALA A 71 13.33 6.57 -7.00
N HIS A 72 13.56 7.56 -6.18
CA HIS A 72 13.00 7.62 -4.83
C HIS A 72 12.00 8.77 -4.76
N LEU A 73 10.74 8.43 -4.54
CA LEU A 73 9.67 9.40 -4.36
C LEU A 73 9.04 9.18 -2.98
N PRO A 74 9.38 9.99 -1.98
CA PRO A 74 8.81 9.85 -0.63
C PRO A 74 7.28 9.90 -0.66
N GLY A 75 6.65 8.92 -0.03
CA GLY A 75 5.18 8.78 -0.07
C GLY A 75 4.62 8.16 -1.34
N GLY A 76 5.43 7.91 -2.34
CA GLY A 76 5.02 7.20 -3.55
C GLY A 76 4.77 5.72 -3.27
N SER A 77 3.63 5.20 -3.72
CA SER A 77 3.30 3.79 -3.61
C SER A 77 3.76 3.02 -4.84
N VAL A 78 4.38 1.86 -4.64
CA VAL A 78 4.72 0.94 -5.71
C VAL A 78 3.59 -0.03 -5.99
N SER A 79 3.53 -0.53 -7.23
CA SER A 79 2.51 -1.50 -7.65
C SER A 79 2.56 -2.80 -6.82
N GLY A 80 3.75 -3.26 -6.50
CA GLY A 80 3.98 -4.57 -5.90
C GLY A 80 3.58 -5.71 -6.83
N THR A 81 4.31 -6.80 -6.79
CA THR A 81 3.78 -8.07 -7.23
C THR A 81 3.50 -8.90 -6.01
N ALA A 82 2.30 -9.32 -5.88
CA ALA A 82 2.06 -10.43 -5.00
C ALA A 82 2.61 -11.67 -5.69
N LEU A 83 3.47 -12.42 -5.04
CA LEU A 83 3.56 -13.86 -5.29
C LEU A 83 4.50 -14.32 -6.40
N ILE A 84 5.47 -13.54 -6.83
CA ILE A 84 6.60 -14.14 -7.55
C ILE A 84 7.39 -15.02 -6.58
N ARG A 85 7.60 -14.52 -5.37
CA ARG A 85 8.23 -15.27 -4.28
C ARG A 85 7.53 -15.01 -2.96
N PRO A 86 7.57 -15.98 -2.04
CA PRO A 86 7.19 -15.71 -0.65
C PRO A 86 7.97 -14.50 -0.12
N ASP A 87 7.31 -13.70 0.72
CA ASP A 87 7.94 -12.60 1.43
C ASP A 87 8.31 -11.35 0.60
N PHE A 88 7.82 -11.22 -0.61
CA PHE A 88 7.98 -10.04 -1.46
C PHE A 88 9.42 -9.50 -1.58
N PRO A 89 10.43 -10.31 -1.90
CA PRO A 89 11.80 -9.83 -2.02
C PRO A 89 11.95 -8.76 -3.10
N GLU A 90 11.06 -8.74 -4.09
CA GLU A 90 11.00 -7.76 -5.15
C GLU A 90 10.79 -6.33 -4.69
N LEU A 91 10.34 -6.10 -3.47
CA LEU A 91 10.25 -4.77 -2.90
C LEU A 91 11.62 -4.20 -2.48
N LEU A 92 12.62 -5.04 -2.33
CA LEU A 92 13.92 -4.67 -1.79
C LEU A 92 15.09 -4.97 -2.72
N GLU A 93 14.92 -5.88 -3.67
CA GLU A 93 16.02 -6.45 -4.44
C GLU A 93 15.95 -6.13 -5.93
N TRP A 94 17.08 -5.74 -6.48
CA TRP A 94 17.32 -5.77 -7.92
C TRP A 94 17.44 -7.24 -8.38
N PRO A 95 16.91 -7.66 -9.53
CA PRO A 95 16.31 -6.86 -10.63
C PRO A 95 14.79 -6.70 -10.57
N TYR A 96 14.18 -6.96 -9.47
CA TYR A 96 12.72 -6.95 -9.31
C TYR A 96 12.10 -5.55 -9.27
N LEU A 97 12.93 -4.51 -9.40
CA LEU A 97 12.51 -3.11 -9.32
C LEU A 97 11.79 -2.60 -10.57
N TRP A 98 11.56 -3.42 -11.56
CA TRP A 98 10.91 -2.92 -12.77
C TRP A 98 9.38 -2.92 -12.64
N GLN A 99 8.64 -3.61 -13.48
CA GLN A 99 7.17 -3.58 -13.47
C GLN A 99 6.54 -3.90 -12.11
N GLN A 100 7.24 -4.66 -11.28
CA GLN A 100 6.75 -5.09 -9.97
C GLN A 100 6.81 -3.99 -8.92
N THR A 101 7.74 -3.08 -9.07
CA THR A 101 7.98 -2.01 -8.10
C THR A 101 7.92 -0.62 -8.72
N GLU A 102 7.27 -0.49 -9.87
CA GLU A 102 7.05 0.84 -10.44
C GLU A 102 6.07 1.64 -9.58
N TYR A 103 6.29 2.95 -9.51
CA TYR A 103 5.37 3.84 -8.82
C TYR A 103 4.02 3.94 -9.54
N VAL A 104 2.96 3.73 -8.79
CA VAL A 104 1.58 3.90 -9.26
C VAL A 104 1.00 5.15 -8.61
N LEU A 105 1.20 6.29 -9.28
CA LEU A 105 0.85 7.59 -8.71
C LEU A 105 -0.66 7.84 -8.75
N GLY A 106 -1.34 7.43 -9.82
CA GLY A 106 -2.78 7.62 -9.99
C GLY A 106 -3.61 6.81 -8.99
N GLY A 107 -3.73 5.51 -9.19
CA GLY A 107 -4.54 4.65 -8.33
C GLY A 107 -3.89 4.37 -6.98
N GLY A 108 -2.64 3.89 -6.97
CA GLY A 108 -1.99 3.42 -5.75
C GLY A 108 -1.69 4.53 -4.73
N THR A 109 -1.00 5.59 -5.15
CA THR A 109 -0.60 6.68 -4.23
C THR A 109 -1.79 7.51 -3.76
N THR A 110 -2.77 7.74 -4.61
CA THR A 110 -4.00 8.48 -4.22
C THR A 110 -4.87 7.68 -3.26
N ASP A 111 -5.01 6.37 -3.48
CA ASP A 111 -5.75 5.49 -2.58
C ASP A 111 -5.03 5.38 -1.23
N TYR A 112 -3.70 5.30 -1.23
CA TYR A 112 -2.91 5.33 0.00
C TYR A 112 -3.13 6.62 0.79
N LEU A 113 -3.04 7.78 0.14
CA LEU A 113 -3.29 9.07 0.78
C LEU A 113 -4.69 9.12 1.39
N PHE A 114 -5.70 8.67 0.65
CA PHE A 114 -7.06 8.58 1.14
C PHE A 114 -7.18 7.68 2.38
N LEU A 115 -6.58 6.48 2.33
CA LEU A 115 -6.65 5.52 3.44
C LEU A 115 -5.98 6.04 4.72
N VAL A 116 -4.85 6.74 4.60
CA VAL A 116 -4.19 7.34 5.76
C VAL A 116 -5.08 8.37 6.42
N LEU A 117 -5.70 9.27 5.65
CA LEU A 117 -6.63 10.28 6.17
C LEU A 117 -7.90 9.65 6.74
N ALA A 118 -8.41 8.60 6.09
CA ALA A 118 -9.57 7.85 6.58
C ALA A 118 -9.28 7.13 7.89
N ALA A 119 -8.13 6.49 8.01
CA ALA A 119 -7.69 5.81 9.24
C ALA A 119 -7.50 6.82 10.37
N ASP A 120 -6.84 7.94 10.12
CA ASP A 120 -6.67 9.02 11.11
C ASP A 120 -8.04 9.48 11.63
N ARG A 121 -8.97 9.74 10.74
CA ARG A 121 -10.34 10.13 11.10
C ARG A 121 -11.05 9.08 11.93
N LEU A 122 -10.97 7.80 11.56
CA LEU A 122 -11.66 6.72 12.27
C LEU A 122 -11.07 6.42 13.65
N LEU A 123 -9.76 6.62 13.81
CA LEU A 123 -9.05 6.30 15.05
C LEU A 123 -9.00 7.47 16.03
N ASN A 124 -8.94 8.70 15.53
CA ASN A 124 -8.68 9.90 16.33
C ASN A 124 -9.87 10.85 16.44
N SER A 125 -10.94 10.66 15.65
CA SER A 125 -12.16 11.45 15.84
C SER A 125 -12.94 10.94 17.06
N PRO A 126 -13.42 11.84 17.95
CA PRO A 126 -14.32 11.42 19.00
C PRO A 126 -15.55 10.74 18.39
N LEU A 127 -15.93 9.59 18.93
CA LEU A 127 -17.18 8.92 18.60
C LEU A 127 -18.32 9.92 18.83
N ARG A 128 -18.99 10.33 17.75
CA ARG A 128 -20.21 11.12 17.84
C ARG A 128 -21.41 10.20 17.86
#